data_d166b586eea4fef9909295560aa5a50f
#
_entry.id   d166b586eea4fef9909295560aa5a50f
#
_cell.length_a   1.000
_cell.length_b   1.000
_cell.length_c   1.000
_cell.angle_alpha   90.00
_cell.angle_beta   90.00
_cell.angle_gamma   90.00
#
_symmetry.space_group_name_H-M   'P 1'
#
loop_
_entity.id
_entity.type
_entity.pdbx_description
1 polymer ?
#
loop_
_entity_poly.entity_id
_entity_poly.type
_entity_poly.pdbx_seq_one_letter_code
_entity_poly.pdbx_strand_id
1 'polypeptide(L)'
;MNQKVYEFQAVIEPVPEKGGAYVRFPYDIRKEFGKGRIKVQAEFDGVPYSGSIVNMGIKNKEETLWRCPACGRSFRHKNQEHYCGEPPRSIEEYIKRQPESAQPYLRMVNDAVREAIPDAAEKISWSMPTYWKGQNLIQFAAFRKHIGLYPGPEAVETFAGRLFGYRTSKGTIQLPYEKPLPLDLIREIAKWCRQEYGR
;
A
#
# COMPACT_ATOMS: atom_id res chain seq x y z
N MET A 1 38.23 -24.81 11.16
CA MET A 1 36.97 -24.06 11.05
C MET A 1 35.90 -24.86 11.76
N ASN A 2 35.28 -24.31 12.81
CA ASN A 2 34.22 -25.02 13.54
C ASN A 2 33.00 -25.12 12.67
N GLN A 3 32.67 -26.33 12.23
CA GLN A 3 31.48 -26.61 11.48
C GLN A 3 30.31 -26.64 12.49
N LYS A 4 29.36 -25.67 12.36
CA LYS A 4 28.13 -25.70 13.16
C LYS A 4 27.19 -26.75 12.58
N VAL A 5 26.72 -27.66 13.44
CA VAL A 5 25.74 -28.68 13.10
C VAL A 5 24.43 -28.34 13.83
N TYR A 6 23.32 -28.44 13.10
CA TYR A 6 21.96 -28.24 13.63
C TYR A 6 21.14 -29.51 13.37
N GLU A 7 20.52 -30.01 14.40
CA GLU A 7 19.61 -31.15 14.33
C GLU A 7 18.23 -30.72 14.82
N PHE A 8 17.21 -31.01 14.04
CA PHE A 8 15.81 -30.66 14.36
C PHE A 8 14.83 -31.50 13.57
N GLN A 9 13.63 -31.65 14.12
CA GLN A 9 12.51 -32.30 13.40
C GLN A 9 11.77 -31.27 12.56
N ALA A 10 11.45 -31.63 11.31
CA ALA A 10 10.70 -30.76 10.42
C ALA A 10 9.87 -31.58 9.42
N VAL A 11 8.82 -30.97 8.88
CA VAL A 11 8.01 -31.55 7.82
C VAL A 11 8.46 -30.98 6.48
N ILE A 12 8.57 -31.85 5.48
CA ILE A 12 8.81 -31.44 4.09
C ILE A 12 7.50 -30.90 3.53
N GLU A 13 7.43 -29.62 3.21
CA GLU A 13 6.24 -28.95 2.68
C GLU A 13 6.39 -28.75 1.17
N PRO A 14 5.36 -29.04 0.34
CA PRO A 14 5.39 -28.79 -1.09
C PRO A 14 5.33 -27.29 -1.39
N VAL A 15 6.00 -26.85 -2.47
CA VAL A 15 5.85 -25.49 -3.00
C VAL A 15 4.65 -25.47 -3.93
N PRO A 16 3.56 -24.71 -3.60
CA PRO A 16 2.40 -24.62 -4.47
C PRO A 16 2.79 -24.05 -5.85
N GLU A 17 2.22 -24.59 -6.92
CA GLU A 17 2.28 -24.12 -8.32
C GLU A 17 3.68 -24.13 -9.00
N LYS A 18 4.78 -24.36 -8.30
CA LYS A 18 6.13 -24.26 -8.87
C LYS A 18 6.91 -25.58 -8.92
N GLY A 19 6.34 -26.64 -8.36
CA GLY A 19 7.08 -27.89 -8.14
C GLY A 19 8.23 -27.72 -7.14
N GLY A 20 8.59 -28.82 -6.48
CA GLY A 20 9.61 -28.82 -5.43
C GLY A 20 9.05 -28.80 -4.02
N ALA A 21 9.93 -28.83 -3.04
CA ALA A 21 9.58 -28.88 -1.61
C ALA A 21 10.59 -28.07 -0.80
N TYR A 22 10.21 -27.71 0.41
CA TYR A 22 11.09 -27.01 1.35
C TYR A 22 10.89 -27.52 2.77
N VAL A 23 11.91 -27.25 3.58
CA VAL A 23 11.88 -27.48 5.02
C VAL A 23 12.09 -26.14 5.73
N ARG A 24 11.37 -25.91 6.80
CA ARG A 24 11.53 -24.69 7.60
C ARG A 24 12.71 -24.85 8.55
N PHE A 25 13.74 -24.03 8.37
CA PHE A 25 14.85 -23.93 9.29
C PHE A 25 14.39 -23.12 10.53
N PRO A 26 14.46 -23.69 11.76
CA PRO A 26 13.82 -23.10 12.95
C PRO A 26 14.56 -21.92 13.56
N TYR A 27 15.75 -21.58 13.07
CA TYR A 27 16.57 -20.50 13.61
C TYR A 27 16.63 -19.30 12.66
N ASP A 28 16.88 -18.10 13.21
CA ASP A 28 17.07 -16.88 12.41
C ASP A 28 18.42 -16.91 11.70
N ILE A 29 18.41 -17.13 10.39
CA ILE A 29 19.62 -17.25 9.56
C ILE A 29 20.52 -16.01 9.63
N ARG A 30 19.97 -14.81 9.82
CA ARG A 30 20.76 -13.57 9.92
C ARG A 30 21.48 -13.49 11.26
N LYS A 31 20.82 -13.90 12.35
CA LYS A 31 21.43 -13.96 13.68
C LYS A 31 22.49 -15.04 13.76
N GLU A 32 22.20 -16.21 13.16
CA GLU A 32 23.11 -17.35 13.20
C GLU A 32 24.34 -17.21 12.31
N PHE A 33 24.16 -16.64 11.12
CA PHE A 33 25.18 -16.65 10.05
C PHE A 33 25.53 -15.28 9.50
N GLY A 34 24.89 -14.19 9.95
CA GLY A 34 25.13 -12.83 9.45
C GLY A 34 24.70 -12.62 7.99
N LYS A 35 24.07 -13.60 7.35
CA LYS A 35 23.72 -13.59 5.91
C LYS A 35 22.26 -13.99 5.71
N GLY A 36 21.66 -13.53 4.62
CA GLY A 36 20.28 -13.88 4.25
C GLY A 36 20.18 -15.17 3.42
N ARG A 37 21.31 -15.71 2.97
CA ARG A 37 21.41 -16.98 2.22
C ARG A 37 22.74 -17.66 2.52
N ILE A 38 22.70 -18.96 2.78
CA ILE A 38 23.88 -19.79 2.96
C ILE A 38 23.72 -21.12 2.23
N LYS A 39 24.82 -21.68 1.75
CA LYS A 39 24.88 -23.08 1.27
C LYS A 39 25.05 -23.99 2.46
N VAL A 40 24.34 -25.11 2.45
CA VAL A 40 24.39 -26.12 3.49
C VAL A 40 24.46 -27.52 2.90
N GLN A 41 25.04 -28.43 3.66
CA GLN A 41 24.86 -29.86 3.49
C GLN A 41 23.89 -30.31 4.59
N ALA A 42 22.88 -31.03 4.22
CA ALA A 42 21.87 -31.55 5.13
C ALA A 42 21.69 -33.06 4.91
N GLU A 43 21.10 -33.70 5.87
CA GLU A 43 20.69 -35.09 5.77
C GLU A 43 19.24 -35.19 6.20
N PHE A 44 18.41 -35.84 5.41
CA PHE A 44 17.01 -36.08 5.71
C PHE A 44 16.80 -37.60 5.82
N ASP A 45 16.57 -38.08 7.04
CA ASP A 45 16.37 -39.50 7.31
C ASP A 45 17.48 -40.40 6.70
N GLY A 46 18.76 -39.98 6.83
CA GLY A 46 19.90 -40.70 6.27
C GLY A 46 20.22 -40.38 4.80
N VAL A 47 19.44 -39.55 4.12
CA VAL A 47 19.68 -39.19 2.71
C VAL A 47 20.39 -37.85 2.65
N PRO A 48 21.62 -37.78 2.09
CA PRO A 48 22.39 -36.55 1.98
C PRO A 48 21.81 -35.61 0.93
N TYR A 49 21.77 -34.31 1.25
CA TYR A 49 21.25 -33.24 0.40
C TYR A 49 22.17 -32.02 0.44
N SER A 50 22.44 -31.44 -0.71
CA SER A 50 23.16 -30.16 -0.81
C SER A 50 22.20 -29.07 -1.27
N GLY A 51 22.06 -28.01 -0.49
CA GLY A 51 21.11 -26.97 -0.79
C GLY A 51 21.46 -25.61 -0.22
N SER A 52 20.48 -24.76 -0.11
CA SER A 52 20.63 -23.44 0.51
C SER A 52 19.51 -23.17 1.51
N ILE A 53 19.88 -22.65 2.66
CA ILE A 53 18.93 -21.98 3.54
C ILE A 53 18.83 -20.54 3.08
N VAL A 54 17.62 -20.05 2.84
CA VAL A 54 17.35 -18.68 2.37
C VAL A 54 16.31 -18.03 3.30
N ASN A 55 16.53 -16.76 3.61
CA ASN A 55 15.49 -15.98 4.23
C ASN A 55 14.45 -15.57 3.18
N MET A 56 13.39 -16.34 3.07
CA MET A 56 12.29 -16.12 2.12
C MET A 56 11.41 -14.91 2.48
N GLY A 57 11.81 -14.12 3.49
CA GLY A 57 10.97 -13.02 3.96
C GLY A 57 9.67 -13.49 4.62
N ILE A 58 9.55 -14.79 4.92
CA ILE A 58 8.48 -15.30 5.77
C ILE A 58 8.79 -14.78 7.18
N LYS A 59 8.31 -13.60 7.46
CA LYS A 59 8.22 -13.11 8.83
C LYS A 59 7.34 -14.12 9.56
N ASN A 60 7.85 -14.70 10.64
CA ASN A 60 7.02 -15.49 11.53
C ASN A 60 5.74 -14.71 11.79
N LYS A 61 4.60 -15.29 11.45
CA LYS A 61 3.28 -14.67 11.64
C LYS A 61 2.87 -14.49 13.11
N GLU A 62 3.78 -14.66 14.02
CA GLU A 62 3.67 -14.25 15.41
C GLU A 62 4.32 -12.87 15.69
N GLU A 63 4.38 -11.98 14.70
CA GLU A 63 4.42 -10.56 15.06
C GLU A 63 3.09 -10.29 15.75
N THR A 64 3.11 -10.15 17.07
CA THR A 64 1.97 -9.70 17.86
C THR A 64 1.54 -8.35 17.30
N LEU A 65 0.59 -8.39 16.37
CA LEU A 65 0.03 -7.19 15.79
C LEU A 65 -0.57 -6.37 16.94
N TRP A 66 -0.12 -5.13 17.07
CA TRP A 66 -0.76 -4.22 18.01
C TRP A 66 -2.21 -4.01 17.58
N ARG A 67 -3.11 -4.30 18.51
CA ARG A 67 -4.53 -4.08 18.29
C ARG A 67 -4.91 -2.71 18.85
N CYS A 68 -5.47 -1.85 18.02
CA CYS A 68 -5.95 -0.55 18.47
C CYS A 68 -7.09 -0.74 19.47
N PRO A 69 -6.98 -0.20 20.69
CA PRO A 69 -8.02 -0.38 21.71
C PRO A 69 -9.34 0.35 21.36
N ALA A 70 -9.29 1.37 20.50
CA ALA A 70 -10.46 2.15 20.12
C ALA A 70 -11.26 1.54 18.96
N CYS A 71 -10.60 0.93 17.95
CA CYS A 71 -11.29 0.38 16.77
C CYS A 71 -11.09 -1.12 16.55
N GLY A 72 -10.29 -1.79 17.38
CA GLY A 72 -10.04 -3.22 17.30
C GLY A 72 -9.20 -3.68 16.09
N ARG A 73 -8.79 -2.79 15.17
CA ARG A 73 -7.97 -3.14 14.02
C ARG A 73 -6.54 -3.46 14.44
N SER A 74 -5.92 -4.41 13.73
CA SER A 74 -4.55 -4.86 14.00
C SER A 74 -3.55 -4.19 13.08
N PHE A 75 -2.42 -3.73 13.62
CA PHE A 75 -1.36 -3.01 12.92
C PHE A 75 0.01 -3.59 13.29
N ARG A 76 0.98 -3.42 12.39
CA ARG A 76 2.37 -3.90 12.62
C ARG A 76 3.12 -3.12 13.69
N HIS A 77 2.79 -1.84 13.86
CA HIS A 77 3.47 -0.96 14.81
C HIS A 77 2.51 -0.54 15.91
N LYS A 78 2.99 -0.54 17.15
CA LYS A 78 2.26 -0.02 18.31
C LYS A 78 1.95 1.46 18.09
N ASN A 79 0.70 1.87 18.35
CA ASN A 79 0.22 3.24 18.16
C ASN A 79 0.37 3.75 16.71
N GLN A 80 0.32 2.86 15.72
CA GLN A 80 0.35 3.28 14.32
C GLN A 80 -0.79 4.26 14.05
N GLU A 81 -0.44 5.44 13.49
CA GLU A 81 -1.43 6.42 13.07
C GLU A 81 -2.40 5.80 12.07
N HIS A 82 -3.68 5.87 12.37
CA HIS A 82 -4.75 5.40 11.52
C HIS A 82 -6.05 6.09 11.88
N TYR A 83 -6.97 6.12 10.95
CA TYR A 83 -8.32 6.59 11.24
C TYR A 83 -9.04 5.58 12.15
N CYS A 84 -9.35 6.02 13.38
CA CYS A 84 -10.06 5.23 14.39
C CYS A 84 -11.56 5.52 14.33
N GLY A 85 -12.37 4.55 14.03
CA GLY A 85 -13.82 4.69 14.00
C GLY A 85 -14.45 4.02 12.76
N GLU A 86 -15.77 4.23 12.61
CA GLU A 86 -16.46 3.84 11.40
C GLU A 86 -15.91 4.61 10.19
N PRO A 87 -15.77 3.97 9.01
CA PRO A 87 -15.38 4.70 7.81
C PRO A 87 -16.40 5.81 7.53
N PRO A 88 -15.97 6.95 6.98
CA PRO A 88 -16.89 8.00 6.57
C PRO A 88 -17.88 7.44 5.54
N ARG A 89 -19.13 7.89 5.57
CA ARG A 89 -20.18 7.42 4.68
C ARG A 89 -20.30 8.26 3.41
N SER A 90 -19.72 9.47 3.42
CA SER A 90 -19.72 10.40 2.30
C SER A 90 -18.41 11.17 2.22
N ILE A 91 -18.17 11.81 1.05
CA ILE A 91 -17.00 12.68 0.85
C ILE A 91 -17.04 13.87 1.81
N GLU A 92 -18.22 14.45 2.02
CA GLU A 92 -18.39 15.56 2.96
C GLU A 92 -18.06 15.14 4.39
N GLU A 93 -18.50 13.98 4.82
CA GLU A 93 -18.14 13.44 6.14
C GLU A 93 -16.64 13.17 6.26
N TYR A 94 -16.01 12.64 5.19
CA TYR A 94 -14.56 12.48 5.15
C TYR A 94 -13.84 13.82 5.36
N ILE A 95 -14.25 14.86 4.61
CA ILE A 95 -13.64 16.20 4.70
C ILE A 95 -13.78 16.78 6.09
N LYS A 96 -14.98 16.72 6.70
CA LYS A 96 -15.23 17.22 8.07
C LYS A 96 -14.36 16.56 9.13
N ARG A 97 -13.94 15.34 8.90
CA ARG A 97 -13.07 14.57 9.81
C ARG A 97 -11.58 14.88 9.66
N GLN A 98 -11.19 15.65 8.65
CA GLN A 98 -9.81 16.06 8.45
C GLN A 98 -9.47 17.30 9.29
N PRO A 99 -8.18 17.58 9.54
CA PRO A 99 -7.76 18.82 10.19
C PRO A 99 -8.38 20.05 9.51
N GLU A 100 -8.84 21.03 10.30
CA GLU A 100 -9.50 22.24 9.78
C GLU A 100 -8.66 22.94 8.70
N SER A 101 -7.35 22.97 8.87
CA SER A 101 -6.41 23.56 7.90
C SER A 101 -6.40 22.84 6.54
N ALA A 102 -6.76 21.56 6.47
CA ALA A 102 -6.79 20.79 5.24
C ALA A 102 -8.17 20.83 4.54
N GLN A 103 -9.23 21.10 5.29
CA GLN A 103 -10.60 21.02 4.76
C GLN A 103 -10.86 21.94 3.56
N PRO A 104 -10.43 23.21 3.54
CA PRO A 104 -10.63 24.09 2.39
C PRO A 104 -10.00 23.53 1.10
N TYR A 105 -8.78 23.02 1.21
CA TYR A 105 -8.07 22.42 0.06
C TYR A 105 -8.78 21.17 -0.46
N LEU A 106 -9.28 20.32 0.44
CA LEU A 106 -10.03 19.12 0.06
C LEU A 106 -11.35 19.48 -0.62
N ARG A 107 -12.05 20.52 -0.17
CA ARG A 107 -13.26 21.03 -0.84
C ARG A 107 -12.94 21.50 -2.26
N MET A 108 -11.89 22.30 -2.43
CA MET A 108 -11.48 22.78 -3.75
C MET A 108 -11.16 21.61 -4.71
N VAL A 109 -10.45 20.59 -4.25
CA VAL A 109 -10.18 19.39 -5.06
C VAL A 109 -11.47 18.65 -5.38
N ASN A 110 -12.34 18.46 -4.38
CA ASN A 110 -13.62 17.79 -4.54
C ASN A 110 -14.51 18.50 -5.57
N ASP A 111 -14.63 19.81 -5.46
CA ASP A 111 -15.46 20.61 -6.37
C ASP A 111 -14.90 20.57 -7.79
N ALA A 112 -13.58 20.69 -7.96
CA ALA A 112 -12.92 20.59 -9.27
C ALA A 112 -13.17 19.23 -9.94
N VAL A 113 -13.10 18.14 -9.19
CA VAL A 113 -13.38 16.80 -9.73
C VAL A 113 -14.87 16.63 -10.05
N ARG A 114 -15.77 17.04 -9.13
CA ARG A 114 -17.22 16.97 -9.33
C ARG A 114 -17.69 17.73 -10.57
N GLU A 115 -17.19 18.95 -10.75
CA GLU A 115 -17.49 19.77 -11.94
C GLU A 115 -17.00 19.14 -13.24
N ALA A 116 -15.82 18.50 -13.19
CA ALA A 116 -15.21 17.90 -14.37
C ALA A 116 -15.90 16.61 -14.84
N ILE A 117 -16.45 15.83 -13.91
CA ILE A 117 -17.07 14.52 -14.17
C ILE A 117 -18.42 14.37 -13.43
N PRO A 118 -19.43 15.19 -13.74
CA PRO A 118 -20.69 15.25 -13.00
C PRO A 118 -21.53 13.96 -13.09
N ASP A 119 -21.23 13.09 -14.01
CA ASP A 119 -21.90 11.79 -14.23
C ASP A 119 -21.23 10.63 -13.46
N ALA A 120 -20.18 10.89 -12.70
CA ALA A 120 -19.54 9.92 -11.82
C ALA A 120 -20.21 9.91 -10.44
N ALA A 121 -20.43 8.71 -9.90
CA ALA A 121 -20.96 8.55 -8.56
C ALA A 121 -19.88 8.83 -7.50
N GLU A 122 -20.25 9.57 -6.47
CA GLU A 122 -19.40 9.80 -5.31
C GLU A 122 -19.55 8.64 -4.31
N LYS A 123 -18.45 8.13 -3.83
CA LYS A 123 -18.43 7.12 -2.76
C LYS A 123 -17.18 7.20 -1.90
N ILE A 124 -17.15 6.42 -0.85
CA ILE A 124 -15.94 6.13 -0.08
C ILE A 124 -15.45 4.73 -0.45
N SER A 125 -14.20 4.65 -0.89
CA SER A 125 -13.53 3.38 -1.19
C SER A 125 -12.13 3.41 -0.54
N TRP A 126 -11.75 2.34 0.16
CA TRP A 126 -10.53 2.28 0.98
C TRP A 126 -10.38 3.46 1.97
N SER A 127 -11.52 3.89 2.55
CA SER A 127 -11.62 5.04 3.44
C SER A 127 -11.23 6.39 2.81
N MET A 128 -11.28 6.53 1.49
CA MET A 128 -10.94 7.75 0.74
C MET A 128 -12.11 8.20 -0.16
N PRO A 129 -12.27 9.51 -0.37
CA PRO A 129 -13.09 10.08 -1.44
C PRO A 129 -12.77 9.45 -2.78
N THR A 130 -13.80 8.98 -3.45
CA THR A 130 -13.70 8.24 -4.70
C THR A 130 -14.81 8.66 -5.65
N TYR A 131 -14.46 9.00 -6.88
CA TYR A 131 -15.37 9.13 -7.99
C TYR A 131 -15.39 7.85 -8.81
N TRP A 132 -16.59 7.35 -9.07
CA TRP A 132 -16.77 6.01 -9.61
C TRP A 132 -17.76 5.99 -10.79
N LYS A 133 -17.41 5.23 -11.85
CA LYS A 133 -18.34 4.86 -12.92
C LYS A 133 -17.90 3.54 -13.54
N GLY A 134 -18.59 2.45 -13.18
CA GLY A 134 -18.16 1.09 -13.53
C GLY A 134 -16.93 0.62 -12.73
N GLN A 135 -15.98 1.53 -12.52
CA GLN A 135 -14.80 1.33 -11.66
C GLN A 135 -14.40 2.65 -10.97
N ASN A 136 -13.39 2.60 -10.10
CA ASN A 136 -12.84 3.82 -9.49
C ASN A 136 -12.11 4.64 -10.55
N LEU A 137 -12.52 5.88 -10.75
CA LEU A 137 -11.92 6.79 -11.73
C LEU A 137 -10.75 7.58 -11.15
N ILE A 138 -11.02 8.25 -10.04
CA ILE A 138 -10.05 9.10 -9.35
C ILE A 138 -10.39 9.12 -7.86
N GLN A 139 -9.35 9.15 -7.04
CA GLN A 139 -9.47 9.23 -5.57
C GLN A 139 -8.56 10.32 -5.03
N PHE A 140 -8.85 10.81 -3.84
CA PHE A 140 -7.93 11.72 -3.14
C PHE A 140 -7.96 11.49 -1.63
N ALA A 141 -6.87 11.88 -0.96
CA ALA A 141 -6.77 11.77 0.49
C ALA A 141 -5.91 12.88 1.09
N ALA A 142 -6.25 13.30 2.31
CA ALA A 142 -5.44 14.23 3.08
C ALA A 142 -4.26 13.51 3.73
N PHE A 143 -3.11 14.15 3.68
CA PHE A 143 -1.90 13.80 4.43
C PHE A 143 -1.41 15.03 5.19
N ARG A 144 -0.44 14.85 6.08
CA ARG A 144 0.06 15.93 6.94
C ARG A 144 0.53 17.18 6.19
N LYS A 145 1.13 17.03 4.99
CA LYS A 145 1.74 18.13 4.22
C LYS A 145 1.19 18.29 2.81
N HIS A 146 0.31 17.43 2.36
CA HIS A 146 -0.19 17.43 0.98
C HIS A 146 -1.51 16.70 0.86
N ILE A 147 -2.20 16.89 -0.25
CA ILE A 147 -3.26 16.01 -0.73
C ILE A 147 -2.62 14.99 -1.68
N GLY A 148 -2.87 13.71 -1.46
CA GLY A 148 -2.59 12.68 -2.45
C GLY A 148 -3.76 12.59 -3.43
N LEU A 149 -3.50 12.74 -4.72
CA LEU A 149 -4.43 12.49 -5.81
C LEU A 149 -4.05 11.18 -6.49
N TYR A 150 -5.03 10.31 -6.75
CA TYR A 150 -4.83 8.94 -7.23
C TYR A 150 -5.60 8.70 -8.53
N PRO A 151 -5.10 9.18 -9.67
CA PRO A 151 -5.75 9.04 -10.96
C PRO A 151 -5.40 7.74 -11.70
N GLY A 152 -4.48 6.93 -11.14
CA GLY A 152 -3.95 5.76 -11.81
C GLY A 152 -2.63 6.01 -12.55
N PRO A 153 -1.89 4.92 -12.88
CA PRO A 153 -0.56 5.03 -13.47
C PRO A 153 -0.58 5.65 -14.86
N GLU A 154 -1.52 5.28 -15.70
CA GLU A 154 -1.63 5.77 -17.08
C GLU A 154 -1.90 7.29 -17.12
N ALA A 155 -2.70 7.80 -16.19
CA ALA A 155 -2.93 9.23 -16.05
C ALA A 155 -1.64 9.97 -15.64
N VAL A 156 -0.88 9.43 -14.69
CA VAL A 156 0.40 10.04 -14.28
C VAL A 156 1.38 10.09 -15.45
N GLU A 157 1.46 9.05 -16.27
CA GLU A 157 2.30 9.01 -17.47
C GLU A 157 1.82 10.02 -18.52
N THR A 158 0.52 10.06 -18.82
CA THR A 158 -0.06 10.98 -19.81
C THR A 158 0.20 12.45 -19.46
N PHE A 159 0.08 12.79 -18.20
CA PHE A 159 0.26 14.16 -17.71
C PHE A 159 1.68 14.48 -17.22
N ALA A 160 2.66 13.58 -17.40
CA ALA A 160 4.02 13.72 -16.84
C ALA A 160 4.67 15.08 -17.16
N GLY A 161 4.54 15.58 -18.37
CA GLY A 161 5.09 16.88 -18.78
C GLY A 161 4.49 18.08 -18.05
N ARG A 162 3.28 17.96 -17.50
CA ARG A 162 2.57 19.02 -16.76
C ARG A 162 2.68 18.84 -15.25
N LEU A 163 3.19 17.70 -14.80
CA LEU A 163 3.42 17.38 -13.38
C LEU A 163 4.81 17.77 -12.91
N PHE A 164 5.58 18.48 -13.74
CA PHE A 164 6.88 19.00 -13.34
C PHE A 164 6.75 19.90 -12.10
N GLY A 165 7.52 19.59 -11.08
CA GLY A 165 7.45 20.29 -9.78
C GLY A 165 6.46 19.71 -8.76
N TYR A 166 5.74 18.64 -9.10
CA TYR A 166 4.99 17.81 -8.17
C TYR A 166 5.71 16.46 -7.95
N ARG A 167 5.64 15.98 -6.73
CA ARG A 167 6.14 14.64 -6.44
C ARG A 167 5.12 13.61 -6.91
N THR A 168 5.56 12.72 -7.78
CA THR A 168 4.73 11.65 -8.34
C THR A 168 5.27 10.27 -8.00
N SER A 169 4.42 9.26 -8.07
CA SER A 169 4.78 7.85 -8.05
C SER A 169 3.83 7.09 -8.96
N LYS A 170 3.94 5.76 -9.04
CA LYS A 170 3.07 4.94 -9.87
C LYS A 170 1.59 5.17 -9.50
N GLY A 171 0.91 6.02 -10.25
CA GLY A 171 -0.52 6.33 -10.06
C GLY A 171 -0.86 7.36 -8.98
N THR A 172 0.11 8.09 -8.44
CA THR A 172 -0.11 9.07 -7.38
C THR A 172 0.55 10.41 -7.70
N ILE A 173 -0.14 11.50 -7.40
CA ILE A 173 0.35 12.88 -7.47
C ILE A 173 0.22 13.50 -6.08
N GLN A 174 1.28 14.10 -5.55
CA GLN A 174 1.25 14.83 -4.28
C GLN A 174 1.06 16.32 -4.54
N LEU A 175 0.00 16.89 -4.00
CA LEU A 175 -0.36 18.30 -4.08
C LEU A 175 -0.05 18.96 -2.73
N PRO A 176 1.13 19.59 -2.55
CA PRO A 176 1.52 20.17 -1.28
C PRO A 176 0.66 21.38 -0.93
N TYR A 177 0.29 21.52 0.36
CA TYR A 177 -0.51 22.65 0.85
C TYR A 177 0.21 24.01 0.72
N GLU A 178 1.54 24.00 0.62
CA GLU A 178 2.38 25.20 0.48
C GLU A 178 2.28 25.83 -0.93
N LYS A 179 1.69 25.12 -1.91
CA LYS A 179 1.55 25.57 -3.28
C LYS A 179 0.07 25.78 -3.62
N PRO A 180 -0.24 26.73 -4.51
CA PRO A 180 -1.59 26.82 -5.06
C PRO A 180 -2.00 25.51 -5.71
N LEU A 181 -3.24 25.09 -5.50
CA LEU A 181 -3.76 23.87 -6.12
C LEU A 181 -3.92 24.09 -7.63
N PRO A 182 -3.43 23.18 -8.48
CA PRO A 182 -3.55 23.26 -9.94
C PRO A 182 -4.95 22.78 -10.37
N LEU A 183 -6.00 23.51 -10.03
CA LEU A 183 -7.39 23.07 -10.19
C LEU A 183 -7.74 22.73 -11.63
N ASP A 184 -7.23 23.49 -12.62
CA ASP A 184 -7.48 23.20 -14.03
C ASP A 184 -6.84 21.87 -14.46
N LEU A 185 -5.61 21.61 -14.00
CA LEU A 185 -4.95 20.33 -14.25
C LEU A 185 -5.70 19.17 -13.57
N ILE A 186 -6.24 19.38 -12.37
CA ILE A 186 -7.05 18.36 -11.66
C ILE A 186 -8.32 18.07 -12.47
N ARG A 187 -9.00 19.09 -13.00
CA ARG A 187 -10.19 18.92 -13.87
C ARG A 187 -9.87 18.13 -15.14
N GLU A 188 -8.76 18.44 -15.78
CA GLU A 188 -8.32 17.74 -16.99
C GLU A 188 -7.97 16.27 -16.72
N ILE A 189 -7.24 16.01 -15.65
CA ILE A 189 -6.93 14.63 -15.21
C ILE A 189 -8.23 13.87 -14.91
N ALA A 190 -9.17 14.48 -14.21
CA ALA A 190 -10.44 13.84 -13.90
C ALA A 190 -11.25 13.50 -15.16
N LYS A 191 -11.34 14.43 -16.14
CA LYS A 191 -11.98 14.20 -17.43
C LYS A 191 -11.32 13.06 -18.19
N TRP A 192 -10.00 13.03 -18.22
CA TRP A 192 -9.23 11.98 -18.85
C TRP A 192 -9.52 10.61 -18.18
N CYS A 193 -9.47 10.53 -16.85
CA CYS A 193 -9.83 9.31 -16.12
C CYS A 193 -11.25 8.85 -16.43
N ARG A 194 -12.19 9.79 -16.58
CA ARG A 194 -13.58 9.48 -16.94
C ARG A 194 -13.68 8.89 -18.35
N GLN A 195 -12.92 9.40 -19.31
CA GLN A 195 -12.90 8.93 -20.69
C GLN A 195 -12.26 7.54 -20.81
N GLU A 196 -11.12 7.34 -20.17
CA GLU A 196 -10.34 6.11 -20.30
C GLU A 196 -10.88 4.96 -19.43
N TYR A 197 -11.28 5.26 -18.20
CA TYR A 197 -11.68 4.23 -17.24
C TYR A 197 -13.19 4.06 -17.12
N GLY A 198 -13.98 5.05 -17.42
CA GLY A 198 -15.43 5.06 -17.19
C GLY A 198 -16.27 4.53 -18.35
N ARG A 199 -15.78 3.53 -19.07
CA ARG A 199 -16.50 2.86 -20.17
C ARG A 199 -17.58 1.91 -19.65
#